data_1894d407c55c0e4e9ac95ed2ac25f4b0
#
_entry.id   1894d407c55c0e4e9ac95ed2ac25f4b0
#
_cell.length_a   1.000
_cell.length_b   1.000
_cell.length_c   1.000
_cell.angle_alpha   90.00
_cell.angle_beta   90.00
_cell.angle_gamma   90.00
#
_symmetry.space_group_name_H-M   'P 1'
#
loop_
_entity.id
_entity.type
_entity.pdbx_description
1 polymer ?
#
loop_
_entity_poly.entity_id
_entity_poly.type
_entity_poly.pdbx_seq_one_letter_code
_entity_poly.pdbx_strand_id
1 'polypeptide(L)'
;MRKHSDRNGKASKKDSLTFDTLLVIRLVAASLIFAGTLFFGNLPHFVSILLLALSTVIAGYDIALDAVSNLSNRDYFSTSIVVTAITVLSCIIGFPSEAAALVLLYQIGLILVSYAEGKSRLSAIGLLRYNENRVSDMVAKIVFRDGAGHTRFEDSVRDSAGFVLKIGMIIGVLYAIITPFFTNNTFAVSVHRALTIILVSTPTSVVVSMPTVYIMAMCYSAEYGVVFGSAAVMESCAAAKTVLFDSDGIFTQKDPADADVRIMPEIIDKKTFLAFAAHTLYYSEQPEAKAVLQAYASDFRPQLIDNFTDYPGYGAEADIGGSRVIIGTREFFDSRGIDIKKGKSYDEQCFHMTIAGRYVGCFSLGFPTLEGGEDIAIGLKENGVNRCILLCGENDVDSRSIADDLNFREVYGECSGERKFRVIKDISSSTKAPTVFIYAAANDVHSAADVDMQVSEEVSFADAMILPDCIPNIPFAFGVSKRAHEVAAENAVFAFAVKAILIFLSIIGYCNLWFAIFIDMVAAVGAVLNTVSVTKPSMISRLLNRE
;
A
#
# COMPACT_ATOMS: atom_id res chain seq x y z
N MET A 1 18.51 9.53 34.66
CA MET A 1 18.14 9.42 33.23
C MET A 1 17.78 7.99 32.89
N ARG A 2 16.53 7.60 33.04
CA ARG A 2 15.87 6.37 32.55
C ARG A 2 14.57 6.19 33.33
N LYS A 3 13.43 6.61 32.76
CA LYS A 3 12.07 6.18 33.13
C LYS A 3 11.06 7.02 32.35
N HIS A 4 10.95 6.80 31.03
CA HIS A 4 9.84 7.33 30.23
C HIS A 4 9.67 6.49 28.96
N SER A 5 9.39 5.18 29.11
CA SER A 5 9.21 4.33 27.92
C SER A 5 8.05 3.33 27.99
N ASP A 6 7.29 3.25 29.10
CA ASP A 6 6.32 2.14 29.23
C ASP A 6 4.84 2.57 29.42
N ARG A 7 4.46 3.79 29.06
CA ARG A 7 3.05 4.22 29.18
C ARG A 7 2.26 4.29 27.87
N ASN A 8 2.89 4.24 26.70
CA ASN A 8 2.20 4.46 25.42
C ASN A 8 1.57 3.21 24.78
N GLY A 9 1.84 2.00 25.26
CA GLY A 9 1.33 0.76 24.65
C GLY A 9 -0.10 0.37 25.06
N LYS A 10 -0.65 0.92 26.15
CA LYS A 10 -2.00 0.58 26.63
C LYS A 10 -3.08 1.64 26.41
N ALA A 11 -2.71 2.87 26.05
CA ALA A 11 -3.65 3.96 25.76
C ALA A 11 -4.36 3.82 24.40
N SER A 12 -3.68 3.21 23.40
CA SER A 12 -4.15 3.17 22.01
C SER A 12 -5.38 2.28 21.75
N LYS A 13 -5.68 1.32 22.62
CA LYS A 13 -6.80 0.37 22.38
C LYS A 13 -8.16 0.83 22.93
N LYS A 14 -8.17 1.90 23.74
CA LYS A 14 -9.39 2.41 24.39
C LYS A 14 -9.91 3.70 23.74
N ASP A 15 -9.07 4.41 22.97
CA ASP A 15 -9.40 5.75 22.46
C ASP A 15 -10.10 5.77 21.09
N SER A 16 -10.13 4.66 20.37
CA SER A 16 -10.65 4.65 18.98
C SER A 16 -12.17 4.47 18.84
N LEU A 17 -12.90 4.26 19.92
CA LEU A 17 -14.38 4.10 19.94
C LEU A 17 -15.08 4.80 21.11
N THR A 18 -14.37 5.49 21.96
CA THR A 18 -15.01 6.37 22.93
C THR A 18 -15.43 7.63 22.20
N PHE A 19 -16.72 7.71 21.80
CA PHE A 19 -17.36 9.01 21.63
C PHE A 19 -16.91 9.88 22.79
N ASP A 20 -16.42 11.07 22.48
CA ASP A 20 -16.20 12.06 23.53
C ASP A 20 -17.56 12.27 24.18
N THR A 21 -17.81 11.55 25.30
CA THR A 21 -19.10 11.52 25.98
C THR A 21 -19.55 12.92 26.32
N LEU A 22 -18.62 13.83 26.57
CA LEU A 22 -18.85 15.22 26.83
C LEU A 22 -19.39 15.95 25.59
N LEU A 23 -18.87 15.67 24.41
CA LEU A 23 -19.33 16.25 23.14
C LEU A 23 -20.72 15.75 22.81
N VAL A 24 -21.04 14.47 23.01
CA VAL A 24 -22.37 13.92 22.79
C VAL A 24 -23.38 14.54 23.77
N ILE A 25 -23.03 14.67 25.06
CA ILE A 25 -23.93 15.32 26.07
C ILE A 25 -24.20 16.78 25.69
N ARG A 26 -23.18 17.52 25.27
CA ARG A 26 -23.33 18.92 24.82
C ARG A 26 -24.25 19.03 23.61
N LEU A 27 -24.07 18.14 22.62
CA LEU A 27 -24.89 18.11 21.42
C LEU A 27 -26.35 17.78 21.71
N VAL A 28 -26.60 16.79 22.59
CA VAL A 28 -27.95 16.47 23.07
C VAL A 28 -28.57 17.66 23.77
N ALA A 29 -27.84 18.33 24.67
CA ALA A 29 -28.33 19.52 25.37
C ALA A 29 -28.65 20.66 24.38
N ALA A 30 -27.77 20.95 23.42
CA ALA A 30 -28.00 21.96 22.39
C ALA A 30 -29.21 21.61 21.50
N SER A 31 -29.36 20.33 21.12
CA SER A 31 -30.50 19.85 20.33
C SER A 31 -31.84 19.97 21.10
N LEU A 32 -31.83 19.69 22.39
CA LEU A 32 -33.03 19.86 23.24
C LEU A 32 -33.44 21.35 23.37
N ILE A 33 -32.46 22.26 23.53
CA ILE A 33 -32.71 23.69 23.54
C ILE A 33 -33.29 24.15 22.20
N PHE A 34 -32.69 23.72 21.08
CA PHE A 34 -33.16 24.03 19.73
C PHE A 34 -34.57 23.51 19.49
N ALA A 35 -34.84 22.23 19.78
CA ALA A 35 -36.16 21.63 19.65
C ALA A 35 -37.18 22.36 20.54
N GLY A 36 -36.82 22.72 21.78
CA GLY A 36 -37.67 23.49 22.69
C GLY A 36 -38.11 24.85 22.09
N THR A 37 -37.21 25.55 21.41
CA THR A 37 -37.57 26.84 20.75
C THR A 37 -38.55 26.67 19.59
N LEU A 38 -38.49 25.51 18.89
CA LEU A 38 -39.44 25.22 17.80
C LEU A 38 -40.80 24.76 18.30
N PHE A 39 -40.85 23.96 19.38
CA PHE A 39 -42.10 23.44 19.93
C PHE A 39 -42.89 24.49 20.74
N PHE A 40 -42.21 25.38 21.48
CA PHE A 40 -42.85 26.43 22.26
C PHE A 40 -42.96 27.75 21.44
N GLY A 41 -43.69 27.70 20.32
CA GLY A 41 -43.84 28.82 19.37
C GLY A 41 -44.40 30.15 19.94
N ASN A 42 -44.86 30.16 21.19
CA ASN A 42 -45.38 31.36 21.89
C ASN A 42 -44.34 32.07 22.77
N LEU A 43 -43.03 31.74 22.62
CA LEU A 43 -41.99 32.42 23.38
C LEU A 43 -41.82 33.88 22.90
N PRO A 44 -41.54 34.82 23.81
CA PRO A 44 -41.15 36.18 23.41
C PRO A 44 -39.95 36.12 22.43
N HIS A 45 -40.00 36.92 21.37
CA HIS A 45 -39.00 36.90 20.30
C HIS A 45 -37.55 37.01 20.82
N PHE A 46 -37.34 37.86 21.84
CA PHE A 46 -36.03 38.00 22.49
C PHE A 46 -35.55 36.71 23.17
N VAL A 47 -36.45 35.97 23.83
CA VAL A 47 -36.13 34.71 24.52
C VAL A 47 -35.76 33.62 23.51
N SER A 48 -36.51 33.55 22.39
CA SER A 48 -36.21 32.61 21.30
C SER A 48 -34.84 32.85 20.71
N ILE A 49 -34.46 34.10 20.44
CA ILE A 49 -33.14 34.45 19.92
C ILE A 49 -32.06 34.08 20.93
N LEU A 50 -32.24 34.35 22.22
CA LEU A 50 -31.27 34.01 23.26
C LEU A 50 -31.07 32.51 23.40
N LEU A 51 -32.12 31.70 23.35
CA LEU A 51 -32.05 30.25 23.41
C LEU A 51 -31.38 29.65 22.16
N LEU A 52 -31.68 30.19 20.98
CA LEU A 52 -31.00 29.77 19.72
C LEU A 52 -29.53 30.14 19.74
N ALA A 53 -29.18 31.33 20.22
CA ALA A 53 -27.77 31.72 20.39
C ALA A 53 -27.04 30.79 21.39
N LEU A 54 -27.69 30.47 22.50
CA LEU A 54 -27.14 29.53 23.50
C LEU A 54 -26.94 28.15 22.90
N SER A 55 -27.92 27.61 22.15
CA SER A 55 -27.79 26.32 21.44
C SER A 55 -26.62 26.35 20.45
N THR A 56 -26.50 27.44 19.67
CA THR A 56 -25.41 27.61 18.70
C THR A 56 -24.02 27.62 19.35
N VAL A 57 -23.88 28.33 20.49
CA VAL A 57 -22.62 28.41 21.23
C VAL A 57 -22.27 27.05 21.84
N ILE A 58 -23.23 26.37 22.46
CA ILE A 58 -22.99 25.04 23.06
C ILE A 58 -22.59 24.03 22.01
N ALA A 59 -23.25 24.01 20.85
CA ALA A 59 -22.93 23.08 19.78
C ALA A 59 -21.64 23.46 19.01
N GLY A 60 -21.41 24.77 18.75
CA GLY A 60 -20.38 25.26 17.83
C GLY A 60 -19.08 25.73 18.46
N TYR A 61 -18.96 25.64 19.78
CA TYR A 61 -17.77 26.10 20.50
C TYR A 61 -16.46 25.53 19.94
N ASP A 62 -16.41 24.22 19.69
CA ASP A 62 -15.20 23.56 19.16
C ASP A 62 -14.89 24.03 17.73
N ILE A 63 -15.94 24.16 16.89
CA ILE A 63 -15.80 24.64 15.51
C ILE A 63 -15.22 26.06 15.49
N ALA A 64 -15.70 26.92 16.44
CA ALA A 64 -15.20 28.28 16.56
C ALA A 64 -13.72 28.31 17.02
N LEU A 65 -13.32 27.47 17.95
CA LEU A 65 -11.92 27.35 18.38
C LEU A 65 -11.02 26.86 17.22
N ASP A 66 -11.47 25.86 16.48
CA ASP A 66 -10.75 25.37 15.30
C ASP A 66 -10.64 26.46 14.23
N ALA A 67 -11.68 27.27 14.04
CA ALA A 67 -11.64 28.40 13.12
C ALA A 67 -10.59 29.45 13.54
N VAL A 68 -10.51 29.77 14.82
CA VAL A 68 -9.50 30.69 15.35
C VAL A 68 -8.08 30.11 15.18
N SER A 69 -7.90 28.85 15.47
CA SER A 69 -6.63 28.14 15.28
C SER A 69 -6.18 28.15 13.82
N ASN A 70 -7.07 27.81 12.89
CA ASN A 70 -6.78 27.80 11.46
C ASN A 70 -6.51 29.22 10.92
N LEU A 71 -7.21 30.23 11.43
CA LEU A 71 -6.94 31.62 11.11
C LEU A 71 -5.53 32.05 11.56
N SER A 72 -5.11 31.63 12.74
CA SER A 72 -3.75 31.85 13.25
C SER A 72 -2.69 31.16 12.40
N ASN A 73 -2.99 29.98 11.88
CA ASN A 73 -2.11 29.21 11.00
C ASN A 73 -2.15 29.66 9.53
N ARG A 74 -2.87 30.75 9.21
CA ARG A 74 -3.08 31.32 7.87
C ARG A 74 -3.80 30.39 6.88
N ASP A 75 -4.53 29.41 7.35
CA ASP A 75 -5.42 28.58 6.53
C ASP A 75 -6.80 29.23 6.43
N TYR A 76 -6.89 30.30 5.63
CA TYR A 76 -8.10 31.14 5.50
C TYR A 76 -9.30 30.44 4.86
N PHE A 77 -9.09 29.31 4.20
CA PHE A 77 -10.11 28.58 3.46
C PHE A 77 -10.56 27.29 4.15
N SER A 78 -10.26 27.13 5.44
CA SER A 78 -10.70 25.95 6.20
C SER A 78 -12.23 25.97 6.37
N THR A 79 -12.83 24.77 6.37
CA THR A 79 -14.28 24.60 6.53
C THR A 79 -14.79 25.18 7.84
N SER A 80 -14.03 25.08 8.93
CA SER A 80 -14.39 25.61 10.24
C SER A 80 -14.52 27.15 10.22
N ILE A 81 -13.63 27.86 9.51
CA ILE A 81 -13.74 29.32 9.32
C ILE A 81 -15.00 29.66 8.52
N VAL A 82 -15.25 28.94 7.42
CA VAL A 82 -16.40 29.19 6.55
C VAL A 82 -17.71 28.95 7.33
N VAL A 83 -17.84 27.81 8.04
CA VAL A 83 -19.03 27.48 8.83
C VAL A 83 -19.25 28.50 9.95
N THR A 84 -18.19 28.89 10.67
CA THR A 84 -18.28 29.90 11.74
C THR A 84 -18.71 31.27 11.20
N ALA A 85 -18.10 31.70 10.09
CA ALA A 85 -18.47 32.99 9.46
C ALA A 85 -19.93 32.99 8.97
N ILE A 86 -20.37 31.91 8.32
CA ILE A 86 -21.76 31.77 7.86
C ILE A 86 -22.72 31.78 9.04
N THR A 87 -22.41 31.09 10.13
CA THR A 87 -23.24 31.07 11.35
C THR A 87 -23.40 32.46 11.93
N VAL A 88 -22.33 33.21 12.10
CA VAL A 88 -22.36 34.59 12.62
C VAL A 88 -23.15 35.50 11.69
N LEU A 89 -22.89 35.46 10.39
CA LEU A 89 -23.57 36.28 9.39
C LEU A 89 -25.08 35.96 9.34
N SER A 90 -25.47 34.67 9.39
CA SER A 90 -26.89 34.26 9.42
C SER A 90 -27.61 34.79 10.65
N CYS A 91 -26.96 34.80 11.82
CA CYS A 91 -27.52 35.42 13.02
C CYS A 91 -27.72 36.95 12.85
N ILE A 92 -26.76 37.66 12.28
CA ILE A 92 -26.81 39.10 12.05
C ILE A 92 -27.93 39.48 11.07
N ILE A 93 -28.16 38.67 10.04
CA ILE A 93 -29.15 38.92 8.98
C ILE A 93 -30.58 38.58 9.43
N GLY A 94 -30.75 37.92 10.58
CA GLY A 94 -32.06 37.60 11.14
C GLY A 94 -32.54 36.17 10.90
N PHE A 95 -31.62 35.22 10.62
CA PHE A 95 -31.89 33.78 10.47
C PHE A 95 -31.22 32.93 11.57
N PRO A 96 -31.46 33.22 12.89
CA PRO A 96 -30.77 32.52 13.98
C PRO A 96 -31.15 31.04 14.09
N SER A 97 -32.37 30.66 13.69
CA SER A 97 -32.83 29.27 13.67
C SER A 97 -32.05 28.42 12.66
N GLU A 98 -31.79 28.98 11.49
CA GLU A 98 -31.00 28.27 10.46
C GLU A 98 -29.53 28.22 10.81
N ALA A 99 -28.99 29.24 11.47
CA ALA A 99 -27.64 29.23 12.00
C ALA A 99 -27.44 28.12 13.05
N ALA A 100 -28.40 27.97 13.97
CA ALA A 100 -28.37 26.92 14.99
C ALA A 100 -28.51 25.53 14.37
N ALA A 101 -29.43 25.35 13.41
CA ALA A 101 -29.61 24.11 12.70
C ALA A 101 -28.34 23.71 11.91
N LEU A 102 -27.69 24.68 11.25
CA LEU A 102 -26.43 24.47 10.53
C LEU A 102 -25.37 23.88 11.46
N VAL A 103 -25.11 24.53 12.59
CA VAL A 103 -24.05 24.11 13.53
C VAL A 103 -24.36 22.74 14.11
N LEU A 104 -25.60 22.47 14.49
CA LEU A 104 -26.04 21.18 15.03
C LEU A 104 -25.84 20.05 13.99
N LEU A 105 -26.33 20.25 12.77
CA LEU A 105 -26.19 19.24 11.70
C LEU A 105 -24.74 19.03 11.31
N TYR A 106 -23.94 20.09 11.25
CA TYR A 106 -22.50 19.98 10.96
C TYR A 106 -21.79 19.14 12.03
N GLN A 107 -22.07 19.40 13.31
CA GLN A 107 -21.48 18.66 14.43
C GLN A 107 -21.91 17.18 14.45
N ILE A 108 -23.21 16.93 14.20
CA ILE A 108 -23.73 15.56 14.04
C ILE A 108 -23.02 14.85 12.87
N GLY A 109 -22.87 15.56 11.75
CA GLY A 109 -22.18 15.05 10.57
C GLY A 109 -20.74 14.67 10.86
N LEU A 110 -19.98 15.52 11.56
CA LEU A 110 -18.60 15.23 11.96
C LEU A 110 -18.51 13.97 12.84
N ILE A 111 -19.45 13.80 13.79
CA ILE A 111 -19.51 12.59 14.63
C ILE A 111 -19.79 11.35 13.79
N LEU A 112 -20.77 11.41 12.86
CA LEU A 112 -21.10 10.29 12.00
C LEU A 112 -19.94 9.91 11.07
N VAL A 113 -19.25 10.88 10.52
CA VAL A 113 -18.05 10.68 9.69
C VAL A 113 -16.95 10.02 10.52
N SER A 114 -16.62 10.56 11.69
CA SER A 114 -15.60 9.99 12.59
C SER A 114 -15.96 8.57 13.03
N TYR A 115 -17.23 8.28 13.25
CA TYR A 115 -17.71 6.93 13.55
C TYR A 115 -17.55 5.99 12.35
N ALA A 116 -17.91 6.44 11.15
CA ALA A 116 -17.78 5.65 9.93
C ALA A 116 -16.30 5.36 9.61
N GLU A 117 -15.41 6.36 9.78
CA GLU A 117 -13.95 6.17 9.67
C GLU A 117 -13.42 5.18 10.71
N GLY A 118 -13.79 5.35 11.97
CA GLY A 118 -13.38 4.44 13.04
C GLY A 118 -13.83 3.01 12.79
N LYS A 119 -15.07 2.81 12.31
CA LYS A 119 -15.58 1.50 11.93
C LYS A 119 -14.86 0.91 10.73
N SER A 120 -14.55 1.72 9.72
CA SER A 120 -13.80 1.30 8.54
C SER A 120 -12.38 0.88 8.92
N ARG A 121 -11.68 1.67 9.74
CA ARG A 121 -10.34 1.33 10.27
C ARG A 121 -10.35 0.06 11.13
N LEU A 122 -11.35 -0.13 11.97
CA LEU A 122 -11.50 -1.35 12.78
C LEU A 122 -11.77 -2.59 11.91
N SER A 123 -12.57 -2.45 10.85
CA SER A 123 -12.79 -3.50 9.87
C SER A 123 -11.48 -3.87 9.16
N ALA A 124 -10.70 -2.87 8.75
CA ALA A 124 -9.40 -3.05 8.14
C ALA A 124 -8.42 -3.80 9.06
N ILE A 125 -8.34 -3.40 10.34
CA ILE A 125 -7.49 -4.09 11.34
C ILE A 125 -8.04 -5.49 11.66
N GLY A 126 -9.36 -5.69 11.58
CA GLY A 126 -10.00 -7.00 11.75
C GLY A 126 -9.55 -8.02 10.71
N LEU A 127 -9.23 -7.58 9.49
CA LEU A 127 -8.67 -8.41 8.43
C LEU A 127 -7.29 -8.95 8.83
N LEU A 128 -6.46 -8.14 9.52
CA LEU A 128 -5.11 -8.51 9.94
C LEU A 128 -5.04 -9.55 11.06
N ARG A 129 -6.13 -9.86 11.73
CA ARG A 129 -6.14 -10.84 12.86
C ARG A 129 -5.90 -12.29 12.44
N TYR A 130 -5.98 -12.59 11.16
CA TYR A 130 -5.77 -13.94 10.61
C TYR A 130 -4.31 -14.27 10.34
N ASN A 131 -3.43 -13.27 10.18
CA ASN A 131 -2.01 -13.47 9.90
C ASN A 131 -1.14 -13.03 11.09
N GLU A 132 0.00 -13.70 11.24
CA GLU A 132 0.95 -13.63 12.34
C GLU A 132 1.10 -12.25 13.01
N ASN A 133 1.25 -12.24 14.33
CA ASN A 133 1.35 -11.05 15.19
C ASN A 133 2.32 -9.95 14.69
N ARG A 134 3.32 -10.30 13.87
CA ARG A 134 4.34 -9.38 13.33
C ARG A 134 3.80 -8.43 12.26
N VAL A 135 3.05 -8.97 11.28
CA VAL A 135 2.45 -8.16 10.18
C VAL A 135 1.41 -7.21 10.75
N SER A 136 0.59 -7.69 11.69
CA SER A 136 -0.44 -6.90 12.35
C SER A 136 0.14 -5.73 13.13
N ASP A 137 1.26 -5.90 13.84
CA ASP A 137 1.93 -4.83 14.58
C ASP A 137 2.59 -3.80 13.65
N MET A 138 3.12 -4.24 12.52
CA MET A 138 3.74 -3.36 11.51
C MET A 138 2.70 -2.49 10.82
N VAL A 139 1.63 -3.07 10.32
CA VAL A 139 0.53 -2.32 9.68
C VAL A 139 -0.15 -1.40 10.69
N ALA A 140 -0.35 -1.85 11.92
CA ALA A 140 -0.87 -0.99 12.98
C ALA A 140 0.03 0.24 13.22
N LYS A 141 1.35 0.08 13.22
CA LYS A 141 2.29 1.21 13.35
C LYS A 141 2.18 2.19 12.18
N ILE A 142 2.11 1.69 10.93
CA ILE A 142 1.96 2.52 9.74
C ILE A 142 0.63 3.29 9.79
N VAL A 143 -0.47 2.59 10.06
CA VAL A 143 -1.83 3.16 10.06
C VAL A 143 -2.06 4.15 11.21
N PHE A 144 -1.51 3.87 12.42
CA PHE A 144 -1.78 4.69 13.60
C PHE A 144 -0.74 5.76 13.90
N ARG A 145 0.50 5.60 13.43
CA ARG A 145 1.57 6.55 13.77
C ARG A 145 1.60 7.78 12.88
N ASP A 146 1.49 7.58 11.54
CA ASP A 146 1.70 8.66 10.56
C ASP A 146 0.47 8.89 9.67
N GLY A 147 -0.62 8.15 9.88
CA GLY A 147 -1.66 8.03 8.85
C GLY A 147 -1.11 7.33 7.61
N ALA A 148 -1.95 7.06 6.64
CA ALA A 148 -1.50 6.40 5.39
C ALA A 148 -0.57 7.28 4.52
N GLY A 149 -0.22 8.49 4.96
CA GLY A 149 0.43 9.50 4.12
C GLY A 149 -0.55 10.11 3.11
N HIS A 150 -0.12 11.18 2.43
CA HIS A 150 -0.91 11.81 1.36
C HIS A 150 -0.51 11.24 -0.01
N THR A 151 -1.50 10.99 -0.86
CA THR A 151 -1.28 10.60 -2.25
C THR A 151 -1.26 11.83 -3.15
N ARG A 152 -0.61 11.73 -4.32
CA ARG A 152 -0.62 12.82 -5.33
C ARG A 152 -2.04 13.08 -5.84
N PHE A 153 -2.85 12.03 -5.94
CA PHE A 153 -4.25 12.14 -6.32
C PHE A 153 -5.04 12.91 -5.26
N GLU A 154 -4.84 12.61 -3.98
CA GLU A 154 -5.47 13.34 -2.87
C GLU A 154 -5.13 14.83 -2.91
N ASP A 155 -3.85 15.18 -3.11
CA ASP A 155 -3.41 16.57 -3.21
C ASP A 155 -4.08 17.27 -4.41
N SER A 156 -4.12 16.62 -5.58
CA SER A 156 -4.79 17.15 -6.77
C SER A 156 -6.29 17.39 -6.57
N VAL A 157 -6.96 16.48 -5.88
CA VAL A 157 -8.40 16.59 -5.57
C VAL A 157 -8.63 17.67 -4.52
N ARG A 158 -7.76 17.80 -3.52
CA ARG A 158 -7.80 18.86 -2.50
C ARG A 158 -7.63 20.24 -3.13
N ASP A 159 -6.67 20.39 -4.05
CA ASP A 159 -6.46 21.63 -4.80
C ASP A 159 -7.67 21.99 -5.65
N SER A 160 -8.26 21.01 -6.35
CA SER A 160 -9.48 21.16 -7.13
C SER A 160 -10.67 21.61 -6.25
N ALA A 161 -10.81 21.00 -5.06
CA ALA A 161 -11.85 21.36 -4.11
C ALA A 161 -11.64 22.77 -3.53
N GLY A 162 -10.39 23.16 -3.28
CA GLY A 162 -10.05 24.55 -2.90
C GLY A 162 -10.38 25.56 -4.00
N PHE A 163 -10.20 25.18 -5.27
CA PHE A 163 -10.62 26.02 -6.41
C PHE A 163 -12.15 26.17 -6.48
N VAL A 164 -12.91 25.08 -6.28
CA VAL A 164 -14.38 25.11 -6.22
C VAL A 164 -14.88 26.04 -5.12
N LEU A 165 -14.24 26.02 -3.94
CA LEU A 165 -14.59 26.92 -2.85
C LEU A 165 -14.38 28.40 -3.25
N LYS A 166 -13.26 28.74 -3.86
CA LYS A 166 -12.97 30.10 -4.31
C LYS A 166 -14.00 30.58 -5.34
N ILE A 167 -14.34 29.74 -6.31
CA ILE A 167 -15.41 30.03 -7.28
C ILE A 167 -16.74 30.20 -6.59
N GLY A 168 -17.11 29.32 -5.66
CA GLY A 168 -18.35 29.38 -4.89
C GLY A 168 -18.47 30.68 -4.09
N MET A 169 -17.38 31.15 -3.49
CA MET A 169 -17.32 32.46 -2.81
C MET A 169 -17.60 33.61 -3.77
N ILE A 170 -16.99 33.60 -4.96
CA ILE A 170 -17.21 34.64 -5.97
C ILE A 170 -18.67 34.61 -6.45
N ILE A 171 -19.20 33.43 -6.78
CA ILE A 171 -20.61 33.26 -7.19
C ILE A 171 -21.57 33.73 -6.07
N GLY A 172 -21.29 33.33 -4.83
CA GLY A 172 -22.09 33.71 -3.67
C GLY A 172 -22.15 35.23 -3.49
N VAL A 173 -20.99 35.89 -3.53
CA VAL A 173 -20.92 37.37 -3.41
C VAL A 173 -21.66 38.04 -4.57
N LEU A 174 -21.44 37.61 -5.80
CA LEU A 174 -22.15 38.16 -6.97
C LEU A 174 -23.68 37.93 -6.85
N TYR A 175 -24.10 36.75 -6.38
CA TYR A 175 -25.51 36.43 -6.16
C TYR A 175 -26.14 37.36 -5.12
N ALA A 176 -25.46 37.62 -4.00
CA ALA A 176 -25.95 38.53 -2.97
C ALA A 176 -26.15 39.95 -3.47
N ILE A 177 -25.26 40.43 -4.35
CA ILE A 177 -25.31 41.80 -4.89
C ILE A 177 -26.32 41.90 -6.03
N ILE A 178 -26.36 40.96 -6.96
CA ILE A 178 -27.13 41.08 -8.21
C ILE A 178 -28.60 40.73 -8.00
N THR A 179 -28.90 39.68 -7.22
CA THR A 179 -30.28 39.14 -7.11
C THR A 179 -31.31 40.12 -6.58
N PRO A 180 -31.03 41.02 -5.61
CA PRO A 180 -32.02 42.00 -5.15
C PRO A 180 -32.50 42.96 -6.22
N PHE A 181 -31.69 43.18 -7.30
CA PHE A 181 -32.08 44.09 -8.39
C PHE A 181 -32.97 43.42 -9.45
N PHE A 182 -32.94 42.08 -9.54
CA PHE A 182 -33.67 41.34 -10.58
C PHE A 182 -34.81 40.46 -10.02
N THR A 183 -34.90 40.31 -8.70
CA THR A 183 -35.93 39.50 -8.04
C THR A 183 -36.60 40.33 -6.96
N ASN A 184 -37.85 39.96 -6.61
CA ASN A 184 -38.58 40.60 -5.51
C ASN A 184 -38.09 40.15 -4.10
N ASN A 185 -36.93 39.50 -4.02
CA ASN A 185 -36.35 39.05 -2.77
C ASN A 185 -35.74 40.21 -1.99
N THR A 186 -35.91 40.18 -0.65
CA THR A 186 -35.20 41.13 0.21
C THR A 186 -33.68 40.85 0.16
N PHE A 187 -32.88 41.88 0.42
CA PHE A 187 -31.41 41.74 0.48
C PHE A 187 -30.99 40.62 1.46
N ALA A 188 -31.65 40.50 2.61
CA ALA A 188 -31.41 39.46 3.63
C ALA A 188 -31.57 38.04 3.03
N VAL A 189 -32.64 37.79 2.27
CA VAL A 189 -32.86 36.50 1.61
C VAL A 189 -31.79 36.20 0.56
N SER A 190 -31.38 37.22 -0.20
CA SER A 190 -30.32 37.03 -1.23
C SER A 190 -28.98 36.72 -0.60
N VAL A 191 -28.61 37.38 0.50
CA VAL A 191 -27.39 37.08 1.25
C VAL A 191 -27.48 35.68 1.88
N HIS A 192 -28.63 35.30 2.42
CA HIS A 192 -28.82 33.97 3.01
C HIS A 192 -28.59 32.84 1.96
N ARG A 193 -29.14 33.00 0.76
CA ARG A 193 -28.89 32.06 -0.35
C ARG A 193 -27.42 32.06 -0.81
N ALA A 194 -26.77 33.21 -0.84
CA ALA A 194 -25.35 33.35 -1.10
C ALA A 194 -24.50 32.57 -0.09
N LEU A 195 -24.86 32.65 1.21
CA LEU A 195 -24.19 31.89 2.26
C LEU A 195 -24.36 30.35 2.05
N THR A 196 -25.54 29.93 1.56
CA THR A 196 -25.77 28.52 1.20
C THR A 196 -24.86 28.07 0.05
N ILE A 197 -24.70 28.88 -1.01
CA ILE A 197 -23.79 28.58 -2.12
C ILE A 197 -22.33 28.43 -1.62
N ILE A 198 -21.90 29.36 -0.77
CA ILE A 198 -20.55 29.33 -0.21
C ILE A 198 -20.34 28.06 0.66
N LEU A 199 -21.32 27.72 1.52
CA LEU A 199 -21.26 26.53 2.36
C LEU A 199 -21.12 25.25 1.55
N VAL A 200 -21.96 25.08 0.52
CA VAL A 200 -21.95 23.90 -0.35
C VAL A 200 -20.59 23.74 -1.07
N SER A 201 -19.92 24.86 -1.34
CA SER A 201 -18.63 24.85 -2.04
C SER A 201 -17.46 24.38 -1.16
N THR A 202 -17.66 24.13 0.15
CA THR A 202 -16.61 23.64 1.06
C THR A 202 -16.20 22.19 0.73
N PRO A 203 -14.93 21.79 0.88
CA PRO A 203 -14.42 20.49 0.43
C PRO A 203 -14.67 19.31 1.37
N THR A 204 -15.60 19.37 2.29
CA THR A 204 -15.77 18.45 3.44
C THR A 204 -15.84 16.98 3.05
N SER A 205 -16.75 16.61 2.14
CA SER A 205 -17.00 15.19 1.77
C SER A 205 -15.87 14.55 0.99
N VAL A 206 -15.10 15.37 0.25
CA VAL A 206 -14.00 14.89 -0.61
C VAL A 206 -12.78 14.54 0.22
N VAL A 207 -12.39 15.42 1.14
CA VAL A 207 -11.14 15.31 1.91
C VAL A 207 -11.16 14.14 2.88
N VAL A 208 -12.33 13.82 3.44
CA VAL A 208 -12.47 12.81 4.51
C VAL A 208 -12.37 11.37 4.00
N SER A 209 -12.93 11.07 2.83
CA SER A 209 -13.04 9.68 2.36
C SER A 209 -11.73 9.09 1.84
N MET A 210 -10.81 9.91 1.32
CA MET A 210 -9.62 9.42 0.62
C MET A 210 -8.61 8.67 1.50
N PRO A 211 -8.17 9.18 2.65
CA PRO A 211 -7.25 8.44 3.51
C PRO A 211 -7.81 7.09 3.93
N THR A 212 -9.13 7.01 4.16
CA THR A 212 -9.81 5.80 4.61
C THR A 212 -9.81 4.71 3.52
N VAL A 213 -9.93 5.07 2.24
CA VAL A 213 -9.83 4.14 1.10
C VAL A 213 -8.47 3.44 1.10
N TYR A 214 -7.37 4.22 1.18
CA TYR A 214 -6.03 3.67 1.15
C TYR A 214 -5.69 2.85 2.40
N ILE A 215 -6.14 3.28 3.59
CA ILE A 215 -6.00 2.50 4.82
C ILE A 215 -6.65 1.12 4.67
N MET A 216 -7.89 1.07 4.15
CA MET A 216 -8.60 -0.19 3.91
C MET A 216 -7.83 -1.07 2.91
N ALA A 217 -7.34 -0.49 1.82
CA ALA A 217 -6.60 -1.20 0.79
C ALA A 217 -5.26 -1.75 1.31
N MET A 218 -4.50 -0.95 2.08
CA MET A 218 -3.23 -1.38 2.69
C MET A 218 -3.44 -2.54 3.65
N CYS A 219 -4.46 -2.48 4.50
CA CYS A 219 -4.79 -3.59 5.40
C CYS A 219 -5.23 -4.84 4.64
N TYR A 220 -6.02 -4.67 3.56
CA TYR A 220 -6.47 -5.78 2.74
C TYR A 220 -5.33 -6.45 1.97
N SER A 221 -4.38 -5.68 1.44
CA SER A 221 -3.18 -6.21 0.80
C SER A 221 -2.28 -6.95 1.81
N ALA A 222 -2.15 -6.40 3.02
CA ALA A 222 -1.34 -6.99 4.08
C ALA A 222 -1.89 -8.35 4.57
N GLU A 223 -3.20 -8.60 4.50
CA GLU A 223 -3.80 -9.91 4.78
C GLU A 223 -3.25 -11.00 3.84
N TYR A 224 -2.91 -10.62 2.62
CA TYR A 224 -2.31 -11.49 1.61
C TYR A 224 -0.78 -11.42 1.57
N GLY A 225 -0.17 -10.87 2.61
CA GLY A 225 1.28 -10.86 2.81
C GLY A 225 2.05 -9.77 2.05
N VAL A 226 1.36 -8.78 1.47
CA VAL A 226 2.02 -7.63 0.83
C VAL A 226 1.71 -6.36 1.62
N VAL A 227 2.72 -5.79 2.28
CA VAL A 227 2.61 -4.65 3.19
C VAL A 227 3.18 -3.41 2.56
N PHE A 228 2.35 -2.42 2.29
CA PHE A 228 2.76 -1.11 1.77
C PHE A 228 3.15 -0.17 2.91
N GLY A 229 4.24 0.56 2.76
CA GLY A 229 4.73 1.53 3.74
C GLY A 229 3.92 2.84 3.77
N SER A 230 3.24 3.18 2.68
CA SER A 230 2.38 4.36 2.61
C SER A 230 1.35 4.29 1.48
N ALA A 231 0.34 5.16 1.53
CA ALA A 231 -0.65 5.31 0.47
C ALA A 231 -0.01 5.81 -0.85
N ALA A 232 1.03 6.63 -0.77
CA ALA A 232 1.74 7.12 -1.94
C ALA A 232 2.46 5.99 -2.71
N VAL A 233 3.04 5.03 -1.99
CA VAL A 233 3.63 3.81 -2.57
C VAL A 233 2.57 2.99 -3.26
N MET A 234 1.42 2.77 -2.60
CA MET A 234 0.29 2.03 -3.19
C MET A 234 -0.26 2.74 -4.44
N GLU A 235 -0.38 4.07 -4.42
CA GLU A 235 -0.77 4.86 -5.61
C GLU A 235 0.24 4.70 -6.75
N SER A 236 1.53 4.72 -6.45
CA SER A 236 2.59 4.51 -7.44
C SER A 236 2.51 3.12 -8.07
N CYS A 237 2.24 2.08 -7.26
CA CYS A 237 1.99 0.72 -7.77
C CYS A 237 0.73 0.64 -8.66
N ALA A 238 -0.36 1.34 -8.29
CA ALA A 238 -1.57 1.43 -9.12
C ALA A 238 -1.31 2.07 -10.49
N ALA A 239 -0.40 3.05 -10.55
CA ALA A 239 -0.02 3.77 -11.77
C ALA A 239 1.12 3.09 -12.54
N ALA A 240 1.81 2.11 -11.97
CA ALA A 240 2.99 1.47 -12.54
C ALA A 240 2.68 0.77 -13.87
N LYS A 241 3.57 0.97 -14.85
CA LYS A 241 3.50 0.31 -16.17
C LYS A 241 4.66 -0.65 -16.41
N THR A 242 5.69 -0.58 -15.59
CA THR A 242 6.89 -1.41 -15.67
C THR A 242 7.22 -1.95 -14.29
N VAL A 243 7.36 -3.27 -14.19
CA VAL A 243 7.80 -3.97 -12.98
C VAL A 243 9.04 -4.77 -13.33
N LEU A 244 10.10 -4.56 -12.56
CA LEU A 244 11.36 -5.27 -12.66
C LEU A 244 11.46 -6.25 -11.49
N PHE A 245 11.92 -7.45 -11.77
CA PHE A 245 12.15 -8.49 -10.77
C PHE A 245 13.62 -8.88 -10.75
N ASP A 246 14.15 -9.02 -9.55
CA ASP A 246 15.40 -9.76 -9.38
C ASP A 246 15.09 -11.25 -9.44
N SER A 247 15.86 -12.05 -10.21
CA SER A 247 15.67 -13.51 -10.23
C SER A 247 16.05 -14.13 -8.90
N ASP A 248 17.12 -13.60 -8.28
CA ASP A 248 17.74 -14.16 -7.10
C ASP A 248 16.86 -14.07 -5.85
N GLY A 249 16.46 -15.22 -5.33
CA GLY A 249 15.68 -15.35 -4.10
C GLY A 249 14.21 -14.96 -4.23
N ILE A 250 13.72 -14.61 -5.43
CA ILE A 250 12.30 -14.47 -5.73
C ILE A 250 11.80 -15.72 -6.46
N PHE A 251 12.36 -16.02 -7.61
CA PHE A 251 11.92 -17.12 -8.46
C PHE A 251 12.78 -18.37 -8.30
N THR A 252 14.00 -18.21 -7.82
CA THR A 252 14.92 -19.31 -7.52
C THR A 252 15.14 -19.38 -6.01
N GLN A 253 14.95 -20.57 -5.43
CA GLN A 253 15.30 -20.76 -4.03
C GLN A 253 16.82 -20.71 -3.90
N LYS A 254 17.33 -20.04 -2.84
CA LYS A 254 18.77 -19.98 -2.56
C LYS A 254 19.38 -21.33 -2.20
N ASP A 255 18.56 -22.26 -1.69
CA ASP A 255 18.97 -23.60 -1.35
C ASP A 255 18.60 -24.53 -2.51
N PRO A 256 19.60 -25.11 -3.19
CA PRO A 256 19.34 -26.09 -4.26
C PRO A 256 18.66 -27.31 -3.63
N ALA A 257 17.48 -27.70 -4.15
CA ALA A 257 16.72 -28.83 -3.63
C ALA A 257 17.22 -30.18 -4.17
N ASP A 258 17.80 -30.20 -5.36
CA ASP A 258 18.25 -31.42 -6.04
C ASP A 258 19.59 -31.23 -6.72
N ALA A 259 20.41 -32.32 -6.70
CA ALA A 259 21.61 -32.46 -7.50
C ALA A 259 21.32 -33.40 -8.67
N ASP A 260 21.26 -32.85 -9.89
CA ASP A 260 21.23 -33.69 -11.11
C ASP A 260 22.61 -34.24 -11.38
N VAL A 261 22.75 -35.55 -11.17
CA VAL A 261 24.05 -36.25 -11.21
C VAL A 261 24.24 -36.94 -12.57
N ARG A 262 25.28 -36.54 -13.28
CA ARG A 262 25.71 -37.12 -14.54
C ARG A 262 27.04 -37.87 -14.32
N ILE A 263 26.96 -39.18 -14.28
CA ILE A 263 28.10 -40.07 -14.00
C ILE A 263 28.69 -40.70 -15.27
N MET A 264 29.91 -41.21 -15.14
CA MET A 264 30.47 -42.18 -16.09
C MET A 264 30.09 -43.58 -15.60
N PRO A 265 29.02 -44.21 -16.14
CA PRO A 265 28.48 -45.47 -15.61
C PRO A 265 29.47 -46.65 -15.71
N GLU A 266 30.47 -46.54 -16.57
CA GLU A 266 31.57 -47.55 -16.69
C GLU A 266 32.56 -47.47 -15.53
N ILE A 267 32.55 -46.36 -14.75
CA ILE A 267 33.53 -46.10 -13.70
C ILE A 267 32.89 -46.13 -12.31
N ILE A 268 31.71 -45.56 -12.15
CA ILE A 268 31.05 -45.38 -10.84
C ILE A 268 29.53 -45.43 -11.00
N ASP A 269 28.83 -45.96 -10.01
CA ASP A 269 27.37 -45.85 -9.90
C ASP A 269 26.96 -44.56 -9.18
N LYS A 270 25.69 -44.16 -9.37
CA LYS A 270 25.12 -42.91 -8.81
C LYS A 270 25.21 -42.86 -7.27
N LYS A 271 24.99 -44.00 -6.60
CA LYS A 271 25.01 -44.05 -5.13
C LYS A 271 26.40 -43.84 -4.57
N THR A 272 27.38 -44.48 -5.19
CA THR A 272 28.80 -44.33 -4.82
C THR A 272 29.33 -42.93 -5.17
N PHE A 273 28.90 -42.35 -6.31
CA PHE A 273 29.22 -40.95 -6.67
C PHE A 273 28.72 -39.99 -5.59
N LEU A 274 27.43 -40.07 -5.22
CA LEU A 274 26.82 -39.23 -4.18
C LEU A 274 27.50 -39.45 -2.82
N ALA A 275 27.91 -40.68 -2.50
CA ALA A 275 28.63 -40.97 -1.27
C ALA A 275 29.95 -40.21 -1.20
N PHE A 276 30.77 -40.28 -2.25
CA PHE A 276 32.03 -39.53 -2.29
C PHE A 276 31.79 -38.02 -2.28
N ALA A 277 30.83 -37.54 -3.05
CA ALA A 277 30.49 -36.11 -3.10
C ALA A 277 30.03 -35.60 -1.72
N ALA A 278 29.11 -36.31 -1.05
CA ALA A 278 28.60 -35.93 0.27
C ALA A 278 29.67 -35.92 1.35
N HIS A 279 30.58 -36.94 1.36
CA HIS A 279 31.68 -36.97 2.32
C HIS A 279 32.70 -35.86 2.04
N THR A 280 32.99 -35.54 0.77
CA THR A 280 33.94 -34.46 0.40
C THR A 280 33.38 -33.09 0.80
N LEU A 281 32.06 -32.84 0.65
CA LEU A 281 31.45 -31.55 0.90
C LEU A 281 30.88 -31.39 2.34
N TYR A 282 31.07 -32.40 3.19
CA TYR A 282 30.43 -32.40 4.53
C TYR A 282 30.78 -31.21 5.41
N TYR A 283 32.01 -30.74 5.38
CA TYR A 283 32.45 -29.59 6.17
C TYR A 283 32.41 -28.28 5.39
N SER A 284 31.89 -28.29 4.17
CA SER A 284 31.73 -27.09 3.35
C SER A 284 30.41 -26.39 3.70
N GLU A 285 30.44 -25.06 3.85
CA GLU A 285 29.28 -24.22 4.04
C GLU A 285 28.67 -23.71 2.72
N GLN A 286 29.19 -24.18 1.59
CA GLN A 286 28.75 -23.78 0.25
C GLN A 286 27.34 -24.34 -0.05
N PRO A 287 26.51 -23.65 -0.87
CA PRO A 287 25.16 -24.11 -1.22
C PRO A 287 25.15 -25.51 -1.86
N GLU A 288 26.19 -25.85 -2.62
CA GLU A 288 26.37 -27.15 -3.28
C GLU A 288 26.45 -28.30 -2.29
N ALA A 289 27.05 -28.06 -1.13
CA ALA A 289 27.17 -29.06 -0.09
C ALA A 289 25.79 -29.47 0.46
N LYS A 290 24.89 -28.51 0.67
CA LYS A 290 23.54 -28.77 1.16
C LYS A 290 22.74 -29.66 0.22
N ALA A 291 22.78 -29.37 -1.09
CA ALA A 291 22.08 -30.14 -2.10
C ALA A 291 22.57 -31.58 -2.19
N VAL A 292 23.88 -31.76 -2.21
CA VAL A 292 24.50 -33.11 -2.29
C VAL A 292 24.23 -33.90 -1.00
N LEU A 293 24.29 -33.26 0.16
CA LEU A 293 23.99 -33.90 1.44
C LEU A 293 22.50 -34.31 1.53
N GLN A 294 21.58 -33.51 1.01
CA GLN A 294 20.16 -33.86 0.94
C GLN A 294 19.90 -35.01 -0.05
N ALA A 295 20.58 -35.02 -1.19
CA ALA A 295 20.47 -36.10 -2.17
C ALA A 295 21.07 -37.43 -1.67
N TYR A 296 22.01 -37.37 -0.73
CA TYR A 296 22.63 -38.53 -0.11
C TYR A 296 21.91 -38.97 1.17
N ALA A 297 20.76 -39.60 1.06
CA ALA A 297 19.92 -40.07 2.19
C ALA A 297 20.44 -41.38 2.82
N SER A 298 21.75 -41.63 2.89
CA SER A 298 22.34 -42.88 3.40
C SER A 298 23.26 -42.64 4.62
N ASP A 299 23.71 -43.73 5.28
CA ASP A 299 24.57 -43.66 6.47
C ASP A 299 25.86 -42.89 6.20
N PHE A 300 26.01 -41.80 6.90
CA PHE A 300 27.17 -40.93 6.82
C PHE A 300 28.29 -41.37 7.80
N ARG A 301 29.54 -41.38 7.33
CA ARG A 301 30.68 -41.82 8.14
C ARG A 301 31.77 -40.74 8.18
N PRO A 302 31.69 -39.76 9.10
CA PRO A 302 32.68 -38.67 9.16
C PRO A 302 34.12 -39.14 9.38
N GLN A 303 34.28 -40.32 9.97
CA GLN A 303 35.61 -40.89 10.25
C GLN A 303 36.43 -41.28 8.99
N LEU A 304 35.79 -41.27 7.82
CA LEU A 304 36.46 -41.54 6.54
C LEU A 304 37.03 -40.29 5.90
N ILE A 305 36.81 -39.10 6.48
CA ILE A 305 37.18 -37.81 5.89
C ILE A 305 38.51 -37.35 6.52
N ASP A 306 39.54 -37.26 5.73
CA ASP A 306 40.84 -36.70 6.10
C ASP A 306 41.19 -35.54 5.17
N ASN A 307 42.09 -34.65 5.60
CA ASN A 307 42.70 -33.57 4.80
C ASN A 307 41.69 -32.70 4.01
N PHE A 308 40.55 -32.37 4.63
CA PHE A 308 39.55 -31.50 4.01
C PHE A 308 40.08 -30.07 3.78
N THR A 309 39.85 -29.53 2.58
CA THR A 309 40.13 -28.13 2.25
C THR A 309 39.01 -27.58 1.41
N ASP A 310 38.42 -26.46 1.86
CA ASP A 310 37.36 -25.75 1.15
C ASP A 310 37.94 -24.58 0.35
N TYR A 311 37.44 -24.39 -0.88
CA TYR A 311 37.76 -23.28 -1.78
C TYR A 311 36.48 -22.54 -2.14
N PRO A 312 36.03 -21.55 -1.31
CA PRO A 312 34.76 -20.89 -1.47
C PRO A 312 34.54 -20.35 -2.89
N GLY A 313 33.43 -20.75 -3.50
CA GLY A 313 33.04 -20.36 -4.87
C GLY A 313 33.72 -21.18 -5.97
N TYR A 314 34.66 -22.07 -5.65
CA TYR A 314 35.37 -22.88 -6.64
C TYR A 314 35.19 -24.39 -6.43
N GLY A 315 35.15 -24.87 -5.20
CA GLY A 315 35.00 -26.29 -4.90
C GLY A 315 35.64 -26.71 -3.57
N ALA A 316 35.83 -28.03 -3.39
CA ALA A 316 36.44 -28.61 -2.21
C ALA A 316 37.26 -29.85 -2.55
N GLU A 317 38.20 -30.20 -1.68
CA GLU A 317 38.97 -31.46 -1.76
C GLU A 317 39.08 -32.13 -0.39
N ALA A 318 39.09 -33.46 -0.39
CA ALA A 318 39.29 -34.25 0.79
C ALA A 318 39.84 -35.62 0.44
N ASP A 319 40.45 -36.30 1.43
CA ASP A 319 40.84 -37.71 1.31
C ASP A 319 39.73 -38.56 1.94
N ILE A 320 39.03 -39.36 1.13
CA ILE A 320 37.91 -40.20 1.58
C ILE A 320 38.34 -41.67 1.56
N GLY A 321 38.53 -42.27 2.74
CA GLY A 321 38.98 -43.64 2.86
C GLY A 321 40.32 -43.91 2.17
N GLY A 322 41.20 -42.92 2.20
CA GLY A 322 42.53 -42.97 1.56
C GLY A 322 42.55 -42.63 0.06
N SER A 323 41.42 -42.27 -0.53
CA SER A 323 41.33 -41.80 -1.92
C SER A 323 41.12 -40.31 -1.97
N ARG A 324 42.00 -39.57 -2.66
CA ARG A 324 41.85 -38.14 -2.85
C ARG A 324 40.69 -37.83 -3.79
N VAL A 325 39.72 -37.05 -3.29
CA VAL A 325 38.53 -36.59 -4.04
C VAL A 325 38.62 -35.08 -4.20
N ILE A 326 38.44 -34.61 -5.43
CA ILE A 326 38.38 -33.18 -5.75
C ILE A 326 37.05 -32.93 -6.43
N ILE A 327 36.31 -31.93 -5.92
CA ILE A 327 35.04 -31.44 -6.48
C ILE A 327 35.20 -29.96 -6.76
N GLY A 328 34.74 -29.48 -7.91
CA GLY A 328 34.78 -28.04 -8.20
C GLY A 328 34.32 -27.68 -9.59
N THR A 329 34.30 -26.38 -9.83
CA THR A 329 33.96 -25.79 -11.12
C THR A 329 35.01 -26.15 -12.16
N ARG A 330 34.68 -25.99 -13.43
CA ARG A 330 35.63 -26.20 -14.52
C ARG A 330 36.89 -25.35 -14.38
N GLU A 331 36.71 -24.07 -14.02
CA GLU A 331 37.82 -23.13 -13.80
C GLU A 331 38.77 -23.60 -12.69
N PHE A 332 38.23 -24.23 -11.65
CA PHE A 332 39.01 -24.81 -10.56
C PHE A 332 39.93 -25.96 -11.07
N PHE A 333 39.39 -26.82 -11.93
CA PHE A 333 40.15 -27.91 -12.53
C PHE A 333 41.19 -27.41 -13.54
N ASP A 334 40.83 -26.44 -14.38
CA ASP A 334 41.72 -25.82 -15.35
C ASP A 334 42.89 -25.10 -14.65
N SER A 335 42.66 -24.41 -13.55
CA SER A 335 43.69 -23.74 -12.74
C SER A 335 44.71 -24.72 -12.14
N ARG A 336 44.34 -25.99 -11.97
CA ARG A 336 45.19 -27.07 -11.43
C ARG A 336 45.80 -27.95 -12.51
N GLY A 337 45.54 -27.67 -13.77
CA GLY A 337 46.03 -28.45 -14.90
C GLY A 337 45.44 -29.87 -14.98
N ILE A 338 44.26 -30.08 -14.40
CA ILE A 338 43.55 -31.37 -14.45
C ILE A 338 42.61 -31.34 -15.66
N ASP A 339 42.97 -32.15 -16.69
CA ASP A 339 42.17 -32.19 -17.92
C ASP A 339 40.85 -32.96 -17.72
N ILE A 340 39.76 -32.22 -17.77
CA ILE A 340 38.40 -32.76 -17.80
C ILE A 340 38.07 -33.05 -19.26
N LYS A 341 38.03 -34.32 -19.66
CA LYS A 341 37.73 -34.73 -21.03
C LYS A 341 36.47 -34.04 -21.54
N LYS A 342 36.57 -33.28 -22.63
CA LYS A 342 35.49 -32.60 -23.34
C LYS A 342 34.48 -33.62 -23.88
N GLY A 343 33.55 -34.06 -23.05
CA GLY A 343 32.34 -34.73 -23.50
C GLY A 343 31.38 -33.67 -24.08
N LYS A 344 30.71 -33.98 -25.18
CA LYS A 344 29.90 -33.10 -26.02
C LYS A 344 28.69 -32.38 -25.34
N SER A 345 28.52 -32.45 -24.01
CA SER A 345 27.33 -31.95 -23.33
C SER A 345 27.52 -31.64 -21.83
N TYR A 346 28.68 -31.19 -21.42
CA TYR A 346 28.88 -30.78 -20.02
C TYR A 346 28.87 -29.24 -19.96
N ASP A 347 27.79 -28.71 -19.49
CA ASP A 347 27.58 -27.27 -19.31
C ASP A 347 28.63 -26.67 -18.37
N GLU A 348 28.92 -25.40 -18.58
CA GLU A 348 29.89 -24.62 -17.80
C GLU A 348 29.50 -24.50 -16.29
N GLN A 349 28.27 -24.86 -15.91
CA GLN A 349 27.73 -24.80 -14.55
C GLN A 349 27.71 -26.09 -13.75
N CYS A 350 28.44 -27.14 -14.22
CA CYS A 350 28.52 -28.37 -13.46
C CYS A 350 29.71 -28.36 -12.49
N PHE A 351 29.50 -28.92 -11.31
CA PHE A 351 30.56 -29.29 -10.38
C PHE A 351 31.12 -30.65 -10.80
N HIS A 352 32.35 -30.65 -11.23
CA HIS A 352 33.06 -31.84 -11.68
C HIS A 352 33.68 -32.58 -10.50
N MET A 353 33.81 -33.92 -10.59
CA MET A 353 34.44 -34.72 -9.56
C MET A 353 35.49 -35.64 -10.12
N THR A 354 36.63 -35.70 -9.43
CA THR A 354 37.68 -36.70 -9.67
C THR A 354 37.93 -37.49 -8.39
N ILE A 355 38.18 -38.78 -8.54
CA ILE A 355 38.59 -39.69 -7.45
C ILE A 355 39.94 -40.26 -7.83
N ALA A 356 40.94 -40.14 -6.97
CA ALA A 356 42.31 -40.57 -7.18
C ALA A 356 42.90 -40.11 -8.54
N GLY A 357 42.60 -38.86 -8.92
CA GLY A 357 43.03 -38.26 -10.20
C GLY A 357 42.27 -38.72 -11.45
N ARG A 358 41.24 -39.57 -11.30
CA ARG A 358 40.40 -40.03 -12.42
C ARG A 358 39.08 -39.32 -12.42
N TYR A 359 38.68 -38.73 -13.54
CA TYR A 359 37.37 -38.11 -13.70
C TYR A 359 36.25 -39.14 -13.64
N VAL A 360 35.22 -38.91 -12.80
CA VAL A 360 34.10 -39.84 -12.53
C VAL A 360 32.76 -39.32 -12.96
N GLY A 361 32.59 -37.99 -13.11
CA GLY A 361 31.34 -37.37 -13.49
C GLY A 361 31.21 -35.94 -12.97
N CYS A 362 30.03 -35.40 -13.09
CA CYS A 362 29.67 -34.08 -12.56
C CYS A 362 28.24 -34.08 -12.00
N PHE A 363 27.90 -33.07 -11.24
CA PHE A 363 26.55 -32.77 -10.88
C PHE A 363 26.25 -31.28 -11.11
N SER A 364 25.04 -31.00 -11.51
CA SER A 364 24.50 -29.65 -11.58
C SER A 364 23.48 -29.45 -10.45
N LEU A 365 23.37 -28.25 -9.99
CA LEU A 365 22.36 -27.90 -8.96
C LEU A 365 21.04 -27.56 -9.64
N GLY A 366 19.99 -28.23 -9.22
CA GLY A 366 18.64 -27.85 -9.58
C GLY A 366 18.13 -26.83 -8.54
N PHE A 367 17.92 -25.62 -8.95
CA PHE A 367 17.20 -24.63 -8.14
C PHE A 367 15.71 -24.75 -8.48
N PRO A 368 14.85 -25.16 -7.51
CA PRO A 368 13.42 -25.24 -7.79
C PRO A 368 12.92 -23.82 -8.08
N THR A 369 12.21 -23.69 -9.18
CA THR A 369 11.45 -22.48 -9.49
C THR A 369 10.28 -22.36 -8.54
N LEU A 370 9.89 -21.13 -8.21
CA LEU A 370 8.76 -20.83 -7.36
C LEU A 370 7.46 -21.36 -8.00
N GLU A 371 6.72 -22.21 -7.30
CA GLU A 371 5.39 -22.66 -7.74
C GLU A 371 4.45 -21.46 -7.91
N GLY A 372 3.78 -21.34 -9.05
CA GLY A 372 2.92 -20.21 -9.40
C GLY A 372 3.67 -18.96 -9.87
N GLY A 373 5.00 -19.04 -10.06
CA GLY A 373 5.79 -17.93 -10.60
C GLY A 373 5.38 -17.54 -12.02
N GLU A 374 4.93 -18.51 -12.82
CA GLU A 374 4.46 -18.33 -14.20
C GLU A 374 3.23 -17.42 -14.30
N ASP A 375 2.38 -17.38 -13.25
CA ASP A 375 1.16 -16.58 -13.22
C ASP A 375 1.40 -15.12 -12.83
N ILE A 376 2.55 -14.80 -12.24
CA ILE A 376 2.85 -13.44 -11.75
C ILE A 376 2.90 -12.45 -12.92
N ALA A 377 3.64 -12.75 -13.98
CA ALA A 377 3.75 -11.86 -15.13
C ALA A 377 2.40 -11.68 -15.86
N ILE A 378 1.58 -12.74 -15.90
CA ILE A 378 0.24 -12.72 -16.51
C ILE A 378 -0.69 -11.87 -15.65
N GLY A 379 -0.78 -12.12 -14.35
CA GLY A 379 -1.64 -11.38 -13.44
C GLY A 379 -1.29 -9.90 -13.31
N LEU A 380 -0.01 -9.53 -13.41
CA LEU A 380 0.39 -8.13 -13.49
C LEU A 380 -0.08 -7.45 -14.78
N LYS A 381 -0.03 -8.13 -15.92
CA LYS A 381 -0.56 -7.60 -17.19
C LYS A 381 -2.07 -7.37 -17.13
N GLU A 382 -2.83 -8.26 -16.51
CA GLU A 382 -4.27 -8.09 -16.28
C GLU A 382 -4.57 -6.85 -15.43
N ASN A 383 -3.68 -6.52 -14.49
CA ASN A 383 -3.78 -5.32 -13.66
C ASN A 383 -3.26 -4.03 -14.33
N GLY A 384 -2.81 -4.12 -15.60
CA GLY A 384 -2.44 -2.98 -16.42
C GLY A 384 -0.96 -2.63 -16.43
N VAL A 385 -0.09 -3.54 -15.95
CA VAL A 385 1.35 -3.47 -16.14
C VAL A 385 1.67 -3.89 -17.57
N ASN A 386 2.40 -3.06 -18.32
CA ASN A 386 2.71 -3.32 -19.72
C ASN A 386 3.98 -4.16 -19.89
N ARG A 387 4.97 -3.94 -19.03
CA ARG A 387 6.29 -4.55 -19.09
C ARG A 387 6.65 -5.22 -17.77
N CYS A 388 6.89 -6.53 -17.82
CA CYS A 388 7.50 -7.30 -16.74
C CYS A 388 8.88 -7.70 -17.19
N ILE A 389 9.91 -7.33 -16.44
CA ILE A 389 11.32 -7.47 -16.80
C ILE A 389 12.00 -8.32 -15.72
N LEU A 390 12.75 -9.32 -16.15
CA LEU A 390 13.54 -10.17 -15.27
C LEU A 390 15.01 -9.75 -15.34
N LEU A 391 15.63 -9.50 -14.17
CA LEU A 391 17.05 -9.21 -14.04
C LEU A 391 17.72 -10.43 -13.43
N CYS A 392 18.62 -11.06 -14.18
CA CYS A 392 19.32 -12.26 -13.77
C CYS A 392 20.78 -11.96 -13.38
N GLY A 393 21.31 -12.66 -12.38
CA GLY A 393 22.67 -12.48 -11.87
C GLY A 393 23.77 -12.86 -12.85
N GLU A 394 25.04 -12.80 -12.42
CA GLU A 394 26.19 -13.06 -13.28
C GLU A 394 26.27 -14.52 -13.77
N ASN A 395 25.70 -15.46 -13.00
CA ASN A 395 25.82 -16.90 -13.26
C ASN A 395 24.60 -17.51 -13.98
N ASP A 396 23.64 -16.73 -14.41
CA ASP A 396 22.44 -17.24 -15.08
C ASP A 396 22.70 -17.52 -16.57
N VAL A 397 23.42 -18.59 -16.87
CA VAL A 397 23.65 -19.07 -18.26
C VAL A 397 22.31 -19.41 -18.94
N ASP A 398 21.29 -19.69 -18.18
CA ASP A 398 19.96 -20.07 -18.66
C ASP A 398 18.89 -19.01 -18.37
N SER A 399 19.28 -17.73 -18.26
CA SER A 399 18.35 -16.63 -17.97
C SER A 399 17.15 -16.57 -18.94
N ARG A 400 17.33 -17.03 -20.18
CA ARG A 400 16.21 -17.12 -21.15
C ARG A 400 15.27 -18.28 -20.85
N SER A 401 15.80 -19.45 -20.45
CA SER A 401 14.96 -20.59 -20.05
C SER A 401 14.11 -20.25 -18.85
N ILE A 402 14.70 -19.63 -17.82
CA ILE A 402 13.98 -19.17 -16.63
C ILE A 402 12.91 -18.12 -17.02
N ALA A 403 13.24 -17.19 -17.91
CA ALA A 403 12.29 -16.18 -18.36
C ALA A 403 11.11 -16.78 -19.15
N ASP A 404 11.38 -17.77 -19.99
CA ASP A 404 10.35 -18.47 -20.78
C ASP A 404 9.43 -19.29 -19.86
N ASP A 405 9.98 -20.01 -18.88
CA ASP A 405 9.23 -20.78 -17.88
C ASP A 405 8.31 -19.88 -17.03
N LEU A 406 8.78 -18.66 -16.71
CA LEU A 406 8.05 -17.67 -15.91
C LEU A 406 7.20 -16.69 -16.74
N ASN A 407 7.07 -16.89 -18.05
CA ASN A 407 6.33 -16.00 -18.96
C ASN A 407 6.84 -14.54 -19.03
N PHE A 408 8.12 -14.30 -18.74
CA PHE A 408 8.76 -13.00 -18.94
C PHE A 408 9.22 -12.83 -20.39
N ARG A 409 8.80 -11.72 -21.02
CA ARG A 409 9.20 -11.42 -22.40
C ARG A 409 10.52 -10.67 -22.50
N GLU A 410 10.89 -9.95 -21.44
CA GLU A 410 12.11 -9.16 -21.38
C GLU A 410 12.98 -9.68 -20.25
N VAL A 411 14.22 -10.01 -20.56
CA VAL A 411 15.22 -10.50 -19.62
C VAL A 411 16.56 -9.82 -19.87
N TYR A 412 17.22 -9.44 -18.78
CA TYR A 412 18.58 -8.93 -18.78
C TYR A 412 19.46 -9.92 -18.00
N GLY A 413 20.33 -10.64 -18.69
CA GLY A 413 21.30 -11.56 -18.08
C GLY A 413 22.58 -10.85 -17.67
N GLU A 414 23.44 -11.56 -16.93
CA GLU A 414 24.76 -11.08 -16.47
C GLU A 414 24.69 -9.72 -15.73
N CYS A 415 23.64 -9.52 -14.94
CA CYS A 415 23.43 -8.29 -14.18
C CYS A 415 24.18 -8.32 -12.85
N SER A 416 25.45 -7.85 -12.81
CA SER A 416 26.14 -7.51 -11.56
C SER A 416 25.45 -6.34 -10.84
N GLY A 417 25.73 -6.14 -9.56
CA GLY A 417 25.07 -5.09 -8.76
C GLY A 417 25.11 -3.71 -9.42
N GLU A 418 26.26 -3.30 -9.97
CA GLU A 418 26.43 -2.01 -10.64
C GLU A 418 25.69 -1.95 -11.98
N ARG A 419 25.72 -3.03 -12.77
CA ARG A 419 24.98 -3.12 -14.02
C ARG A 419 23.50 -3.15 -13.77
N LYS A 420 23.04 -3.87 -12.73
CA LYS A 420 21.62 -3.91 -12.28
C LYS A 420 21.12 -2.50 -12.00
N PHE A 421 21.86 -1.71 -11.21
CA PHE A 421 21.51 -0.31 -10.93
C PHE A 421 21.39 0.53 -12.20
N ARG A 422 22.34 0.41 -13.14
CA ARG A 422 22.28 1.16 -14.42
C ARG A 422 21.06 0.78 -15.25
N VAL A 423 20.76 -0.49 -15.38
CA VAL A 423 19.60 -0.98 -16.14
C VAL A 423 18.29 -0.45 -15.54
N ILE A 424 18.14 -0.52 -14.21
CA ILE A 424 16.97 -0.01 -13.51
C ILE A 424 16.83 1.51 -13.75
N LYS A 425 17.92 2.27 -13.62
CA LYS A 425 17.95 3.71 -13.82
C LYS A 425 17.58 4.10 -15.26
N ASP A 426 18.11 3.40 -16.25
CA ASP A 426 17.84 3.69 -17.67
C ASP A 426 16.37 3.42 -18.00
N ILE A 427 15.80 2.34 -17.46
CA ILE A 427 14.39 2.00 -17.65
C ILE A 427 13.50 3.03 -16.93
N SER A 428 13.78 3.35 -15.66
CA SER A 428 13.01 4.34 -14.90
C SER A 428 13.06 5.72 -15.55
N SER A 429 14.22 6.16 -16.02
CA SER A 429 14.35 7.47 -16.70
C SER A 429 13.68 7.53 -18.07
N SER A 430 13.50 6.39 -18.74
CA SER A 430 12.86 6.30 -20.07
C SER A 430 11.33 6.27 -20.02
N THR A 431 10.74 6.00 -18.85
CA THR A 431 9.30 5.87 -18.65
C THR A 431 8.74 7.08 -17.90
N LYS A 432 7.53 7.54 -18.27
CA LYS A 432 6.81 8.59 -17.52
C LYS A 432 5.98 8.03 -16.37
N ALA A 433 5.62 6.75 -16.43
CA ALA A 433 4.88 6.06 -15.39
C ALA A 433 5.85 5.53 -14.33
N PRO A 434 5.43 5.40 -13.07
CA PRO A 434 6.26 4.83 -12.02
C PRO A 434 6.76 3.43 -12.38
N THR A 435 7.98 3.13 -12.00
CA THR A 435 8.62 1.82 -12.10
C THR A 435 8.72 1.18 -10.72
N VAL A 436 8.48 -0.11 -10.64
CA VAL A 436 8.56 -0.88 -9.40
C VAL A 436 9.68 -1.91 -9.56
N PHE A 437 10.56 -2.00 -8.57
CA PHE A 437 11.59 -3.02 -8.49
C PHE A 437 11.34 -3.95 -7.30
N ILE A 438 11.34 -5.26 -7.56
CA ILE A 438 11.07 -6.30 -6.57
C ILE A 438 12.32 -7.16 -6.41
N TYR A 439 12.81 -7.30 -5.18
CA TYR A 439 14.05 -8.01 -4.86
C TYR A 439 13.96 -8.73 -3.52
N ALA A 440 14.78 -9.77 -3.32
CA ALA A 440 14.83 -10.54 -2.08
C ALA A 440 16.08 -10.25 -1.23
N ALA A 441 17.24 -10.06 -1.86
CA ALA A 441 18.48 -9.84 -1.12
C ALA A 441 18.56 -8.41 -0.58
N ALA A 442 18.89 -8.27 0.71
CA ALA A 442 19.25 -6.99 1.32
C ALA A 442 20.65 -6.54 0.85
N ASN A 443 20.83 -6.37 -0.45
CA ASN A 443 22.03 -5.74 -0.96
C ASN A 443 21.86 -4.22 -0.81
N ASP A 444 22.89 -3.51 -0.37
CA ASP A 444 22.97 -2.07 -0.11
C ASP A 444 22.68 -1.17 -1.33
N VAL A 445 22.03 -1.67 -2.33
CA VAL A 445 21.68 -0.96 -3.55
C VAL A 445 20.33 -0.29 -3.32
N HIS A 446 20.35 1.00 -2.94
CA HIS A 446 19.20 1.84 -3.21
C HIS A 446 18.88 1.73 -4.69
N SER A 447 17.75 1.14 -5.01
CA SER A 447 17.30 0.99 -6.37
C SER A 447 17.06 2.39 -6.97
N ALA A 448 17.25 2.51 -8.27
CA ALA A 448 16.90 3.71 -9.01
C ALA A 448 15.44 3.67 -9.51
N ALA A 449 14.63 2.73 -9.04
CA ALA A 449 13.20 2.65 -9.30
C ALA A 449 12.41 3.68 -8.49
N ASP A 450 11.16 3.94 -8.88
CA ASP A 450 10.28 4.87 -8.14
C ASP A 450 9.71 4.22 -6.88
N VAL A 451 9.62 2.88 -6.85
CA VAL A 451 9.15 2.08 -5.71
C VAL A 451 10.03 0.84 -5.57
N ASP A 452 10.50 0.59 -4.37
CA ASP A 452 11.25 -0.58 -3.97
C ASP A 452 10.39 -1.53 -3.13
N MET A 453 10.25 -2.79 -3.56
CA MET A 453 9.54 -3.83 -2.82
C MET A 453 10.51 -4.95 -2.45
N GLN A 454 10.65 -5.23 -1.17
CA GLN A 454 11.54 -6.27 -0.69
C GLN A 454 10.78 -7.51 -0.24
N VAL A 455 11.22 -8.67 -0.70
CA VAL A 455 10.79 -9.97 -0.17
C VAL A 455 11.60 -10.24 1.10
N SER A 456 10.96 -10.23 2.27
CA SER A 456 11.62 -10.40 3.57
C SER A 456 10.66 -10.90 4.64
N GLU A 457 11.19 -11.65 5.61
CA GLU A 457 10.48 -11.98 6.85
C GLU A 457 10.63 -10.89 7.92
N GLU A 458 11.63 -10.03 7.79
CA GLU A 458 11.92 -8.97 8.74
C GLU A 458 11.51 -7.60 8.21
N VAL A 459 11.24 -6.67 9.12
CA VAL A 459 10.92 -5.28 8.77
C VAL A 459 12.07 -4.66 8.00
N SER A 460 11.83 -4.31 6.74
CA SER A 460 12.80 -3.70 5.86
C SER A 460 12.60 -2.19 5.74
N PHE A 461 13.61 -1.51 5.23
CA PHE A 461 13.55 -0.08 4.90
C PHE A 461 13.01 0.18 3.48
N ALA A 462 12.54 -0.86 2.78
CA ALA A 462 11.92 -0.72 1.47
C ALA A 462 10.55 -0.02 1.56
N ASP A 463 10.08 0.51 0.45
CA ASP A 463 8.78 1.18 0.35
C ASP A 463 7.61 0.23 0.60
N ALA A 464 7.77 -1.04 0.21
CA ALA A 464 6.83 -2.11 0.51
C ALA A 464 7.57 -3.43 0.81
N MET A 465 6.92 -4.31 1.56
CA MET A 465 7.44 -5.63 1.94
C MET A 465 6.51 -6.73 1.45
N ILE A 466 7.08 -7.82 0.98
CA ILE A 466 6.39 -9.03 0.56
C ILE A 466 6.89 -10.17 1.42
N LEU A 467 5.98 -10.94 2.03
CA LEU A 467 6.36 -12.16 2.75
C LEU A 467 6.80 -13.24 1.74
N PRO A 468 7.86 -14.02 2.02
CA PRO A 468 8.41 -15.00 1.08
C PRO A 468 7.36 -16.00 0.53
N ASP A 469 6.48 -16.51 1.40
CA ASP A 469 5.43 -17.44 1.01
C ASP A 469 4.29 -16.79 0.22
N CYS A 470 4.29 -15.46 0.11
CA CYS A 470 3.22 -14.66 -0.52
C CYS A 470 3.64 -14.00 -1.84
N ILE A 471 4.78 -14.37 -2.40
CA ILE A 471 5.26 -13.87 -3.71
C ILE A 471 4.19 -14.04 -4.82
N PRO A 472 3.46 -15.17 -4.93
CA PRO A 472 2.38 -15.33 -5.92
C PRO A 472 1.25 -14.31 -5.77
N ASN A 473 1.11 -13.64 -4.61
CA ASN A 473 0.07 -12.65 -4.36
C ASN A 473 0.44 -11.22 -4.84
N ILE A 474 1.62 -11.03 -5.44
CA ILE A 474 2.05 -9.72 -5.98
C ILE A 474 1.01 -9.16 -6.96
N PRO A 475 0.50 -9.90 -7.96
CA PRO A 475 -0.51 -9.38 -8.88
C PRO A 475 -1.80 -8.95 -8.17
N PHE A 476 -2.21 -9.67 -7.12
CA PHE A 476 -3.36 -9.32 -6.29
C PHE A 476 -3.15 -7.96 -5.59
N ALA A 477 -1.96 -7.70 -5.02
CA ALA A 477 -1.64 -6.44 -4.37
C ALA A 477 -1.68 -5.25 -5.36
N PHE A 478 -1.22 -5.44 -6.59
CA PHE A 478 -1.37 -4.44 -7.67
C PHE A 478 -2.84 -4.22 -8.03
N GLY A 479 -3.64 -5.27 -8.10
CA GLY A 479 -5.09 -5.20 -8.31
C GLY A 479 -5.80 -4.42 -7.20
N VAL A 480 -5.46 -4.66 -5.94
CA VAL A 480 -5.98 -3.91 -4.78
C VAL A 480 -5.58 -2.44 -4.85
N SER A 481 -4.33 -2.15 -5.21
CA SER A 481 -3.82 -0.78 -5.37
C SER A 481 -4.59 -0.02 -6.45
N LYS A 482 -4.82 -0.64 -7.60
CA LYS A 482 -5.62 -0.08 -8.69
C LYS A 482 -7.08 0.15 -8.26
N ARG A 483 -7.69 -0.83 -7.56
CA ARG A 483 -9.06 -0.71 -7.06
C ARG A 483 -9.18 0.40 -6.01
N ALA A 484 -8.19 0.59 -5.15
CA ALA A 484 -8.15 1.69 -4.20
C ALA A 484 -8.19 3.05 -4.91
N HIS A 485 -7.37 3.22 -5.96
CA HIS A 485 -7.36 4.43 -6.77
C HIS A 485 -8.71 4.67 -7.48
N GLU A 486 -9.33 3.62 -8.05
CA GLU A 486 -10.65 3.70 -8.67
C GLU A 486 -11.73 4.14 -7.67
N VAL A 487 -11.78 3.53 -6.48
CA VAL A 487 -12.76 3.88 -5.42
C VAL A 487 -12.54 5.30 -4.92
N ALA A 488 -11.28 5.73 -4.77
CA ALA A 488 -10.97 7.12 -4.41
C ALA A 488 -11.48 8.11 -5.48
N ALA A 489 -11.29 7.78 -6.76
CA ALA A 489 -11.80 8.58 -7.89
C ALA A 489 -13.33 8.56 -7.95
N GLU A 490 -13.99 7.42 -7.77
CA GLU A 490 -15.45 7.30 -7.69
C GLU A 490 -16.01 8.22 -6.58
N ASN A 491 -15.41 8.18 -5.39
CA ASN A 491 -15.82 9.02 -4.25
C ASN A 491 -15.62 10.51 -4.55
N ALA A 492 -14.52 10.90 -5.20
CA ALA A 492 -14.28 12.27 -5.60
C ALA A 492 -15.32 12.77 -6.60
N VAL A 493 -15.58 12.00 -7.66
CA VAL A 493 -16.57 12.34 -8.70
C VAL A 493 -17.96 12.45 -8.08
N PHE A 494 -18.34 11.50 -7.22
CA PHE A 494 -19.63 11.54 -6.51
C PHE A 494 -19.77 12.80 -5.65
N ALA A 495 -18.75 13.13 -4.86
CA ALA A 495 -18.77 14.32 -4.01
C ALA A 495 -18.88 15.62 -4.82
N PHE A 496 -18.12 15.76 -5.91
CA PHE A 496 -18.24 16.92 -6.79
C PHE A 496 -19.60 17.02 -7.50
N ALA A 497 -20.16 15.87 -7.92
CA ALA A 497 -21.49 15.85 -8.55
C ALA A 497 -22.59 16.30 -7.56
N VAL A 498 -22.57 15.80 -6.32
CA VAL A 498 -23.51 16.25 -5.27
C VAL A 498 -23.38 17.74 -5.04
N LYS A 499 -22.16 18.27 -4.94
CA LYS A 499 -21.92 19.71 -4.74
C LYS A 499 -22.43 20.55 -5.91
N ALA A 500 -22.19 20.12 -7.16
CA ALA A 500 -22.69 20.82 -8.34
C ALA A 500 -24.22 20.91 -8.34
N ILE A 501 -24.91 19.81 -7.99
CA ILE A 501 -26.37 19.78 -7.88
C ILE A 501 -26.84 20.72 -6.75
N LEU A 502 -26.22 20.68 -5.58
CA LEU A 502 -26.60 21.53 -4.46
C LEU A 502 -26.37 23.04 -4.76
N ILE A 503 -25.24 23.39 -5.42
CA ILE A 503 -24.99 24.77 -5.86
C ILE A 503 -26.09 25.22 -6.82
N PHE A 504 -26.43 24.39 -7.82
CA PHE A 504 -27.50 24.70 -8.76
C PHE A 504 -28.86 24.91 -8.05
N LEU A 505 -29.25 24.00 -7.13
CA LEU A 505 -30.47 24.11 -6.35
C LEU A 505 -30.48 25.36 -5.44
N SER A 506 -29.31 25.75 -4.93
CA SER A 506 -29.15 26.96 -4.11
C SER A 506 -29.37 28.23 -4.93
N ILE A 507 -28.85 28.29 -6.16
CA ILE A 507 -29.01 29.42 -7.08
C ILE A 507 -30.48 29.63 -7.41
N ILE A 508 -31.23 28.58 -7.72
CA ILE A 508 -32.68 28.69 -8.02
C ILE A 508 -33.57 28.82 -6.77
N GLY A 509 -32.98 28.67 -5.56
CA GLY A 509 -33.67 28.93 -4.31
C GLY A 509 -34.43 27.74 -3.71
N TYR A 510 -34.22 26.53 -4.21
CA TYR A 510 -34.80 25.28 -3.68
C TYR A 510 -33.97 24.63 -2.56
N CYS A 511 -32.75 25.10 -2.30
CA CYS A 511 -31.88 24.58 -1.28
C CYS A 511 -31.67 25.59 -0.15
N ASN A 512 -32.02 25.20 1.07
CA ASN A 512 -31.78 25.97 2.30
C ASN A 512 -30.46 25.55 2.95
N LEU A 513 -29.92 26.36 3.84
CA LEU A 513 -28.63 26.17 4.50
C LEU A 513 -28.54 24.82 5.24
N TRP A 514 -29.54 24.47 6.04
CA TRP A 514 -29.58 23.22 6.81
C TRP A 514 -29.74 21.98 5.89
N PHE A 515 -30.54 22.11 4.81
CA PHE A 515 -30.70 21.01 3.85
C PHE A 515 -29.40 20.75 3.08
N ALA A 516 -28.71 21.82 2.70
CA ALA A 516 -27.42 21.72 2.03
C ALA A 516 -26.38 20.94 2.86
N ILE A 517 -26.22 21.30 4.14
CA ILE A 517 -25.27 20.63 5.03
C ILE A 517 -25.69 19.19 5.32
N PHE A 518 -26.97 18.93 5.47
CA PHE A 518 -27.49 17.58 5.69
C PHE A 518 -27.10 16.64 4.52
N ILE A 519 -27.34 17.08 3.29
CA ILE A 519 -26.99 16.28 2.10
C ILE A 519 -25.46 16.13 1.96
N ASP A 520 -24.68 17.18 2.22
CA ASP A 520 -23.20 17.11 2.17
C ASP A 520 -22.65 16.09 3.19
N MET A 521 -23.21 16.06 4.41
CA MET A 521 -22.83 15.09 5.44
C MET A 521 -23.26 13.66 5.10
N VAL A 522 -24.46 13.48 4.53
CA VAL A 522 -24.89 12.15 4.03
C VAL A 522 -23.98 11.67 2.92
N ALA A 523 -23.57 12.55 2.02
CA ALA A 523 -22.62 12.22 0.96
C ALA A 523 -21.23 11.84 1.53
N ALA A 524 -20.74 12.57 2.53
CA ALA A 524 -19.49 12.26 3.21
C ALA A 524 -19.52 10.88 3.88
N VAL A 525 -20.57 10.58 4.65
CA VAL A 525 -20.75 9.24 5.25
C VAL A 525 -20.86 8.16 4.18
N GLY A 526 -21.61 8.40 3.12
CA GLY A 526 -21.72 7.47 1.98
C GLY A 526 -20.37 7.17 1.32
N ALA A 527 -19.55 8.18 1.10
CA ALA A 527 -18.22 8.04 0.54
C ALA A 527 -17.28 7.23 1.46
N VAL A 528 -17.34 7.45 2.80
CA VAL A 528 -16.57 6.64 3.76
C VAL A 528 -17.07 5.19 3.77
N LEU A 529 -18.36 4.95 3.73
CA LEU A 529 -18.91 3.58 3.68
C LEU A 529 -18.55 2.87 2.37
N ASN A 530 -18.41 3.61 1.25
CA ASN A 530 -18.00 3.04 -0.03
C ASN A 530 -16.54 2.52 0.00
N THR A 531 -15.72 2.92 0.99
CA THR A 531 -14.33 2.41 1.12
C THR A 531 -14.27 0.89 1.25
N VAL A 532 -15.32 0.26 1.81
CA VAL A 532 -15.44 -1.21 1.90
C VAL A 532 -15.49 -1.87 0.50
N SER A 533 -15.84 -1.14 -0.55
CA SER A 533 -15.87 -1.68 -1.92
C SER A 533 -14.49 -2.01 -2.48
N VAL A 534 -13.41 -1.54 -1.83
CA VAL A 534 -12.02 -1.93 -2.16
C VAL A 534 -11.82 -3.45 -2.01
N THR A 535 -12.48 -4.07 -1.04
CA THR A 535 -12.40 -5.52 -0.80
C THR A 535 -13.32 -6.37 -1.69
N LYS A 536 -14.06 -5.73 -2.61
CA LYS A 536 -15.00 -6.41 -3.51
C LYS A 536 -14.53 -6.26 -4.95
N PRO A 537 -14.72 -7.29 -5.81
CA PRO A 537 -14.43 -7.14 -7.23
C PRO A 537 -15.26 -6.00 -7.83
N SER A 538 -14.67 -5.24 -8.75
CA SER A 538 -15.31 -4.07 -9.36
C SER A 538 -16.65 -4.44 -10.00
N MET A 539 -17.62 -3.50 -10.02
CA MET A 539 -18.90 -3.72 -10.72
C MET A 539 -18.66 -3.98 -12.22
N ILE A 540 -17.62 -3.37 -12.78
CA ILE A 540 -17.24 -3.53 -14.20
C ILE A 540 -16.74 -4.95 -14.45
N SER A 541 -15.90 -5.53 -13.57
CA SER A 541 -15.44 -6.91 -13.70
C SER A 541 -16.59 -7.93 -13.53
N ARG A 542 -17.61 -7.61 -12.71
CA ARG A 542 -18.82 -8.46 -12.60
C ARG A 542 -19.72 -8.41 -13.83
N LEU A 543 -19.73 -7.30 -14.56
CA LEU A 543 -20.49 -7.16 -15.80
C LEU A 543 -19.76 -7.82 -16.97
N LEU A 544 -18.42 -7.78 -16.99
CA LEU A 544 -17.59 -8.41 -18.02
C LEU A 544 -17.47 -9.94 -17.84
N ASN A 545 -17.49 -10.45 -16.60
CA ASN A 545 -17.43 -11.89 -16.30
C ASN A 545 -18.82 -12.58 -16.29
N ARG A 546 -19.83 -11.97 -16.87
CA ARG A 546 -21.18 -12.54 -17.06
C ARG A 546 -21.41 -13.04 -18.48
N GLU A 547 -20.35 -13.43 -19.18
CA GLU A 547 -20.45 -14.27 -20.37
C GLU A 547 -20.07 -15.72 -20.08
#